data_2b0746323e2b8203a61d178e3361be6d
#
_entry.id   2b0746323e2b8203a61d178e3361be6d
#
_cell.length_a   1.000
_cell.length_b   1.000
_cell.length_c   1.000
_cell.angle_alpha   90.00
_cell.angle_beta   90.00
_cell.angle_gamma   90.00
#
_symmetry.space_group_name_H-M   'P 1'
#
loop_
_entity.id
_entity.type
_entity.pdbx_description
1 polymer ?
#
loop_
_entity_poly.entity_id
_entity_poly.type
_entity_poly.pdbx_seq_one_letter_code
_entity_poly.pdbx_strand_id
1 'polypeptide(L)'
;GEGQFAGVCLMDARSIAATAKNGGRITPADALDYEPEHHPYVFDKTVYARRVYNGFGHPQPETKLIMGPNITDWPKMYELGENLLLELAAVIHDPVTTTDELIPSGETSSYRSNPLRLAEFTLSRRVPDYVPRAKKIAALEAERRADSSPEALRAVLAHFGDADALMKTTQFGSCVFANKPGDGSAREQAASCQKVLGGFANICYEFATKRYRSNCINWGMLP
;
A
#
# COMPACT_ATOMS: atom_id res chain seq x y z
N GLY A 1 25.80 12.17 -0.72
CA GLY A 1 26.63 10.97 -0.79
C GLY A 1 27.91 11.13 0.02
N GLU A 2 28.62 10.05 0.27
CA GLU A 2 29.89 10.08 1.01
C GLU A 2 30.89 11.00 0.26
N GLY A 3 31.57 11.90 1.01
CA GLY A 3 32.49 12.89 0.43
C GLY A 3 31.81 14.10 -0.23
N GLN A 4 30.49 14.23 -0.16
CA GLN A 4 29.77 15.41 -0.66
C GLN A 4 29.28 16.27 0.51
N PHE A 5 29.53 17.57 0.42
CA PHE A 5 28.86 18.55 1.28
C PHE A 5 27.45 18.79 0.71
N ALA A 6 26.44 18.42 1.49
CA ALA A 6 25.05 18.62 1.12
C ALA A 6 24.29 19.30 2.27
N GLY A 7 23.38 20.18 1.92
CA GLY A 7 22.49 20.83 2.87
C GLY A 7 21.06 20.82 2.35
N VAL A 8 20.10 20.93 3.26
CA VAL A 8 18.69 21.11 2.93
C VAL A 8 18.25 22.48 3.41
N CYS A 9 17.64 23.24 2.52
CA CYS A 9 17.17 24.58 2.80
C CYS A 9 15.71 24.70 2.38
N LEU A 10 14.87 25.25 3.26
CA LEU A 10 13.49 25.61 2.92
C LEU A 10 13.48 27.00 2.29
N MET A 11 13.13 27.07 1.02
CA MET A 11 13.12 28.31 0.26
C MET A 11 11.84 28.41 -0.57
N ASP A 12 11.37 29.64 -0.82
CA ASP A 12 10.32 29.87 -1.82
C ASP A 12 10.88 29.77 -3.25
N ALA A 13 10.00 29.60 -4.23
CA ALA A 13 10.38 29.36 -5.62
C ALA A 13 11.20 30.52 -6.21
N ARG A 14 10.98 31.77 -5.81
CA ARG A 14 11.71 32.95 -6.31
C ARG A 14 13.14 32.94 -5.77
N SER A 15 13.32 32.63 -4.49
CA SER A 15 14.65 32.51 -3.89
C SER A 15 15.43 31.31 -4.44
N ILE A 16 14.75 30.22 -4.82
CA ILE A 16 15.37 29.10 -5.53
C ILE A 16 15.88 29.57 -6.91
N ALA A 17 15.05 30.28 -7.66
CA ALA A 17 15.41 30.82 -8.98
C ALA A 17 16.55 31.84 -8.86
N ALA A 18 16.51 32.72 -7.86
CA ALA A 18 17.58 33.69 -7.60
C ALA A 18 18.91 32.98 -7.27
N THR A 19 18.87 31.95 -6.44
CA THR A 19 20.05 31.14 -6.10
C THR A 19 20.63 30.44 -7.31
N ALA A 20 19.80 29.89 -8.19
CA ALA A 20 20.25 29.27 -9.45
C ALA A 20 20.87 30.28 -10.37
N LYS A 21 20.25 31.46 -10.56
CA LYS A 21 20.76 32.57 -11.36
C LYS A 21 22.12 33.08 -10.84
N ASN A 22 22.35 33.04 -9.52
CA ASN A 22 23.60 33.45 -8.88
C ASN A 22 24.59 32.26 -8.69
N GLY A 23 24.60 31.32 -9.61
CA GLY A 23 25.58 30.23 -9.65
C GLY A 23 25.53 29.28 -8.46
N GLY A 24 24.35 29.10 -7.83
CA GLY A 24 24.15 28.21 -6.68
C GLY A 24 24.49 28.84 -5.32
N ARG A 25 24.88 30.11 -5.27
CA ARG A 25 25.04 30.83 -3.99
C ARG A 25 23.68 31.20 -3.46
N ILE A 26 23.36 30.78 -2.23
CA ILE A 26 22.06 31.08 -1.58
C ILE A 26 21.80 32.60 -1.63
N THR A 27 20.75 32.96 -2.33
CA THR A 27 20.40 34.34 -2.62
C THR A 27 18.90 34.54 -2.41
N PRO A 28 18.47 35.46 -1.54
CA PRO A 28 17.05 35.80 -1.44
C PRO A 28 16.58 36.53 -2.72
N ALA A 29 15.30 36.41 -3.03
CA ALA A 29 14.73 36.93 -4.27
C ALA A 29 14.84 38.45 -4.39
N ASP A 30 14.79 39.18 -3.28
CA ASP A 30 14.89 40.63 -3.18
C ASP A 30 16.34 41.15 -3.35
N ALA A 31 17.34 40.28 -3.27
CA ALA A 31 18.74 40.64 -3.48
C ALA A 31 19.14 40.73 -4.97
N LEU A 32 18.25 40.35 -5.89
CA LEU A 32 18.47 40.52 -7.32
C LEU A 32 17.76 41.74 -7.84
N ASP A 33 18.46 42.54 -8.65
CA ASP A 33 17.86 43.59 -9.45
C ASP A 33 17.03 42.98 -10.57
N TYR A 34 15.75 42.73 -10.23
CA TYR A 34 14.81 41.98 -11.02
C TYR A 34 13.41 42.49 -10.79
N GLU A 35 12.87 43.15 -11.78
CA GLU A 35 11.46 43.53 -11.81
C GLU A 35 10.65 42.30 -12.25
N PRO A 36 9.88 41.66 -11.34
CA PRO A 36 9.00 40.59 -11.74
C PRO A 36 7.90 41.15 -12.63
N GLU A 37 7.77 40.61 -13.85
CA GLU A 37 6.58 40.88 -14.65
C GLU A 37 5.35 40.45 -13.82
N HIS A 38 4.63 41.43 -13.33
CA HIS A 38 3.36 41.22 -12.64
C HIS A 38 2.30 40.86 -13.68
N HIS A 39 2.22 39.61 -14.03
CA HIS A 39 1.02 39.09 -14.66
C HIS A 39 -0.04 38.83 -13.56
N PRO A 40 -1.09 39.66 -13.49
CA PRO A 40 -2.16 39.39 -12.56
C PRO A 40 -2.71 38.01 -12.87
N TYR A 41 -2.78 37.14 -11.84
CA TYR A 41 -3.38 35.83 -12.01
C TYR A 41 -4.87 35.99 -12.38
N VAL A 42 -5.21 35.54 -13.58
CA VAL A 42 -6.62 35.45 -14.02
C VAL A 42 -7.02 33.98 -14.02
N PHE A 43 -7.93 33.61 -13.14
CA PHE A 43 -8.47 32.27 -13.12
C PHE A 43 -9.38 32.03 -14.33
N ASP A 44 -8.92 31.21 -15.26
CA ASP A 44 -9.75 30.74 -16.36
C ASP A 44 -10.51 29.44 -15.98
N LYS A 45 -11.73 29.60 -15.53
CA LYS A 45 -12.62 28.48 -15.18
C LYS A 45 -12.97 27.60 -16.39
N THR A 46 -12.77 28.07 -17.60
CA THR A 46 -13.15 27.35 -18.83
C THR A 46 -12.38 26.03 -18.95
N VAL A 47 -11.09 26.05 -18.64
CA VAL A 47 -10.26 24.84 -18.64
C VAL A 47 -10.75 23.82 -17.61
N TYR A 48 -11.10 24.30 -16.42
CA TYR A 48 -11.64 23.47 -15.35
C TYR A 48 -13.02 22.91 -15.72
N ALA A 49 -13.93 23.77 -16.17
CA ALA A 49 -15.30 23.39 -16.55
C ALA A 49 -15.37 22.36 -17.72
N ARG A 50 -14.35 22.36 -18.60
CA ARG A 50 -14.25 21.37 -19.68
C ARG A 50 -13.76 20.00 -19.23
N ARG A 51 -13.12 19.90 -18.07
CA ARG A 51 -12.49 18.66 -17.56
C ARG A 51 -13.24 18.04 -16.40
N VAL A 52 -14.00 18.82 -15.68
CA VAL A 52 -14.69 18.41 -14.46
C VAL A 52 -16.18 18.64 -14.64
N TYR A 53 -16.96 17.57 -14.60
CA TYR A 53 -18.41 17.69 -14.55
C TYR A 53 -18.83 18.22 -13.17
N ASN A 54 -19.55 19.33 -13.17
CA ASN A 54 -20.14 19.88 -11.95
C ASN A 54 -21.61 19.43 -11.85
N GLY A 55 -21.85 18.36 -11.12
CA GLY A 55 -23.19 17.82 -10.87
C GLY A 55 -23.88 18.36 -9.60
N PHE A 56 -23.30 19.38 -8.95
CA PHE A 56 -23.87 19.93 -7.71
C PHE A 56 -25.31 20.45 -7.96
N GLY A 57 -26.26 19.92 -7.20
CA GLY A 57 -27.69 20.24 -7.36
C GLY A 57 -28.36 19.56 -8.58
N HIS A 58 -27.64 18.82 -9.38
CA HIS A 58 -28.16 18.10 -10.56
C HIS A 58 -27.73 16.62 -10.55
N PRO A 59 -28.21 15.82 -9.60
CA PRO A 59 -27.84 14.40 -9.51
C PRO A 59 -28.33 13.64 -10.74
N GLN A 60 -27.48 12.74 -11.23
CA GLN A 60 -27.80 11.83 -12.34
C GLN A 60 -27.61 10.38 -11.89
N PRO A 61 -28.55 9.83 -11.10
CA PRO A 61 -28.39 8.51 -10.48
C PRO A 61 -28.32 7.36 -11.51
N GLU A 62 -28.86 7.58 -12.71
CA GLU A 62 -28.85 6.59 -13.81
C GLU A 62 -27.54 6.57 -14.61
N THR A 63 -26.60 7.46 -14.30
CA THR A 63 -25.32 7.49 -15.02
C THR A 63 -24.51 6.23 -14.69
N LYS A 64 -24.18 5.47 -15.73
CA LYS A 64 -23.37 4.26 -15.60
C LYS A 64 -21.90 4.61 -15.37
N LEU A 65 -21.30 3.96 -14.38
CA LEU A 65 -19.86 4.01 -14.17
C LEU A 65 -19.15 3.16 -15.21
N ILE A 66 -18.26 3.78 -16.00
CA ILE A 66 -17.43 3.08 -16.99
C ILE A 66 -16.00 3.08 -16.46
N MET A 67 -15.51 1.90 -16.10
CA MET A 67 -14.15 1.72 -15.62
C MET A 67 -13.14 1.80 -16.77
N GLY A 68 -12.00 2.43 -16.50
CA GLY A 68 -10.84 2.38 -17.41
C GLY A 68 -10.22 0.97 -17.45
N PRO A 69 -9.32 0.69 -18.41
CA PRO A 69 -8.80 -0.66 -18.66
C PRO A 69 -8.02 -1.28 -17.48
N ASN A 70 -7.43 -0.46 -16.62
CA ASN A 70 -6.66 -0.90 -15.45
C ASN A 70 -7.37 -0.57 -14.12
N ILE A 71 -8.68 -0.34 -14.14
CA ILE A 71 -9.47 -0.03 -12.95
C ILE A 71 -10.40 -1.20 -12.67
N THR A 72 -10.30 -1.78 -11.48
CA THR A 72 -11.18 -2.85 -11.01
C THR A 72 -11.62 -2.57 -9.59
N ASP A 73 -12.78 -3.14 -9.22
CA ASP A 73 -13.21 -3.12 -7.83
C ASP A 73 -12.28 -3.95 -6.93
N TRP A 74 -12.37 -3.67 -5.64
CA TRP A 74 -11.71 -4.49 -4.63
C TRP A 74 -12.33 -5.89 -4.60
N PRO A 75 -11.50 -6.94 -4.43
CA PRO A 75 -12.03 -8.27 -4.19
C PRO A 75 -12.74 -8.33 -2.83
N LYS A 76 -13.59 -9.34 -2.66
CA LYS A 76 -14.15 -9.61 -1.35
C LYS A 76 -13.04 -9.95 -0.37
N MET A 77 -12.97 -9.19 0.71
CA MET A 77 -12.03 -9.39 1.81
C MET A 77 -12.82 -9.70 3.09
N TYR A 78 -12.22 -10.50 3.95
CA TYR A 78 -12.88 -10.94 5.16
C TYR A 78 -12.38 -10.16 6.37
N GLU A 79 -13.28 -9.89 7.31
CA GLU A 79 -12.96 -9.38 8.63
C GLU A 79 -12.18 -10.42 9.42
N LEU A 80 -11.48 -10.00 10.47
CA LEU A 80 -10.82 -10.91 11.39
C LEU A 80 -11.84 -11.71 12.16
N GLY A 81 -11.68 -13.02 12.17
CA GLY A 81 -12.46 -13.93 13.02
C GLY A 81 -11.98 -13.92 14.47
N GLU A 82 -12.74 -14.59 15.32
CA GLU A 82 -12.41 -14.73 16.75
C GLU A 82 -11.11 -15.53 16.94
N ASN A 83 -10.96 -16.61 16.19
CA ASN A 83 -9.77 -17.46 16.21
C ASN A 83 -9.07 -17.38 14.84
N LEU A 84 -7.75 -17.27 14.88
CA LEU A 84 -6.91 -17.22 13.69
C LEU A 84 -5.85 -18.31 13.74
N LEU A 85 -5.75 -19.06 12.64
CA LEU A 85 -4.59 -19.88 12.33
C LEU A 85 -3.79 -19.18 11.23
N LEU A 86 -2.57 -18.82 11.53
CA LEU A 86 -1.71 -18.05 10.62
C LEU A 86 -0.53 -18.88 10.14
N GLU A 87 -0.31 -18.91 8.84
CA GLU A 87 0.86 -19.52 8.23
C GLU A 87 1.84 -18.43 7.78
N LEU A 88 3.12 -18.60 8.14
CA LEU A 88 4.19 -17.71 7.73
C LEU A 88 4.48 -17.88 6.23
N ALA A 89 4.00 -16.94 5.43
CA ALA A 89 4.22 -16.93 3.98
C ALA A 89 5.56 -16.29 3.61
N ALA A 90 6.10 -15.40 4.44
CA ALA A 90 7.42 -14.81 4.29
C ALA A 90 8.09 -14.56 5.63
N VAL A 91 9.42 -14.72 5.66
CA VAL A 91 10.29 -14.44 6.80
C VAL A 91 11.46 -13.58 6.31
N ILE A 92 11.64 -12.38 6.87
CA ILE A 92 12.64 -11.40 6.46
C ILE A 92 13.46 -10.98 7.67
N HIS A 93 14.74 -11.33 7.69
CA HIS A 93 15.66 -11.06 8.79
C HIS A 93 16.51 -9.80 8.59
N ASP A 94 16.31 -9.06 7.51
CA ASP A 94 17.00 -7.80 7.28
C ASP A 94 16.68 -6.79 8.39
N PRO A 95 17.65 -5.93 8.76
CA PRO A 95 17.44 -4.95 9.83
C PRO A 95 16.23 -4.04 9.61
N VAL A 96 15.96 -3.67 8.36
CA VAL A 96 14.81 -2.86 7.93
C VAL A 96 14.29 -3.42 6.62
N THR A 97 12.95 -3.52 6.49
CA THR A 97 12.27 -3.84 5.23
C THR A 97 11.51 -2.61 4.76
N THR A 98 11.89 -2.13 3.59
CA THR A 98 11.27 -0.93 3.00
C THR A 98 9.90 -1.23 2.40
N THR A 99 9.08 -0.19 2.24
CA THR A 99 7.80 -0.33 1.52
C THR A 99 7.99 -0.65 0.04
N ASP A 100 9.13 -0.31 -0.56
CA ASP A 100 9.45 -0.67 -1.95
C ASP A 100 9.83 -2.14 -2.10
N GLU A 101 10.35 -2.77 -1.05
CA GLU A 101 10.53 -4.22 -0.99
C GLU A 101 9.21 -4.94 -0.75
N LEU A 102 8.31 -4.37 0.08
CA LEU A 102 6.97 -4.91 0.31
C LEU A 102 6.10 -4.81 -0.94
N ILE A 103 6.16 -3.67 -1.65
CA ILE A 103 5.47 -3.44 -2.92
C ILE A 103 6.29 -2.48 -3.78
N PRO A 104 6.85 -2.89 -4.92
CA PRO A 104 7.72 -2.05 -5.76
C PRO A 104 6.90 -0.98 -6.48
N SER A 105 6.72 0.17 -5.83
CA SER A 105 5.78 1.22 -6.23
C SER A 105 6.08 1.87 -7.59
N GLY A 106 7.33 1.88 -8.01
CA GLY A 106 7.75 2.38 -9.33
C GLY A 106 7.22 1.52 -10.47
N GLU A 107 7.46 0.21 -10.42
CA GLU A 107 7.05 -0.75 -11.44
C GLU A 107 5.53 -0.95 -11.51
N THR A 108 4.85 -0.74 -10.39
CA THR A 108 3.42 -1.05 -10.24
C THR A 108 2.52 0.16 -10.41
N SER A 109 3.08 1.31 -10.78
CA SER A 109 2.33 2.58 -10.89
C SER A 109 1.07 2.50 -11.76
N SER A 110 1.12 1.70 -12.83
CA SER A 110 -0.02 1.49 -13.74
C SER A 110 -1.16 0.63 -13.15
N TYR A 111 -0.92 -0.05 -12.03
CA TYR A 111 -1.87 -0.99 -11.43
C TYR A 111 -2.46 -0.49 -10.11
N ARG A 112 -2.22 0.77 -9.74
CA ARG A 112 -2.69 1.32 -8.45
C ARG A 112 -4.20 1.26 -8.24
N SER A 113 -4.97 1.27 -9.32
CA SER A 113 -6.43 1.13 -9.29
C SER A 113 -6.91 -0.27 -9.66
N ASN A 114 -6.02 -1.26 -9.63
CA ASN A 114 -6.33 -2.67 -9.84
C ASN A 114 -5.72 -3.49 -8.69
N PRO A 115 -6.45 -3.65 -7.58
CA PRO A 115 -5.92 -4.26 -6.36
C PRO A 115 -5.40 -5.69 -6.57
N LEU A 116 -6.12 -6.48 -7.36
CA LEU A 116 -5.72 -7.86 -7.66
C LEU A 116 -4.41 -7.90 -8.44
N ARG A 117 -4.29 -7.06 -9.47
CA ARG A 117 -3.07 -7.01 -10.28
C ARG A 117 -1.90 -6.44 -9.50
N LEU A 118 -2.14 -5.40 -8.70
CA LEU A 118 -1.13 -4.80 -7.84
C LEU A 118 -0.57 -5.83 -6.84
N ALA A 119 -1.45 -6.61 -6.21
CA ALA A 119 -1.07 -7.59 -5.20
C ALA A 119 -0.11 -8.68 -5.73
N GLU A 120 -0.12 -8.97 -7.05
CA GLU A 120 0.82 -9.93 -7.67
C GLU A 120 2.29 -9.53 -7.52
N PHE A 121 2.56 -8.27 -7.21
CA PHE A 121 3.92 -7.75 -7.03
C PHE A 121 4.36 -7.70 -5.56
N THR A 122 3.52 -8.13 -4.63
CA THR A 122 3.86 -8.12 -3.20
C THR A 122 5.09 -8.96 -2.93
N LEU A 123 6.11 -8.35 -2.31
CA LEU A 123 7.41 -8.97 -2.00
C LEU A 123 8.14 -9.59 -3.20
N SER A 124 7.74 -9.27 -4.43
CA SER A 124 8.24 -9.91 -5.66
C SER A 124 9.76 -9.85 -5.81
N ARG A 125 10.39 -8.79 -5.32
CA ARG A 125 11.85 -8.62 -5.36
C ARG A 125 12.56 -9.30 -4.18
N ARG A 126 11.88 -9.43 -3.05
CA ARG A 126 12.50 -9.88 -1.79
C ARG A 126 12.22 -11.34 -1.47
N VAL A 127 10.98 -11.76 -1.63
CA VAL A 127 10.51 -13.12 -1.39
C VAL A 127 9.59 -13.52 -2.56
N PRO A 128 10.15 -13.90 -3.72
CA PRO A 128 9.35 -14.20 -4.93
C PRO A 128 8.26 -15.27 -4.71
N ASP A 129 8.49 -16.19 -3.78
CA ASP A 129 7.54 -17.27 -3.44
C ASP A 129 6.39 -16.80 -2.53
N TYR A 130 6.40 -15.54 -2.06
CA TYR A 130 5.37 -15.04 -1.16
C TYR A 130 3.96 -15.13 -1.78
N VAL A 131 3.80 -14.59 -2.98
CA VAL A 131 2.48 -14.54 -3.65
C VAL A 131 1.90 -15.93 -3.89
N PRO A 132 2.64 -16.91 -4.47
CA PRO A 132 2.14 -18.28 -4.58
C PRO A 132 1.76 -18.92 -3.25
N ARG A 133 2.55 -18.73 -2.19
CA ARG A 133 2.24 -19.25 -0.84
C ARG A 133 0.98 -18.61 -0.28
N ALA A 134 0.88 -17.28 -0.29
CA ALA A 134 -0.29 -16.56 0.20
C ALA A 134 -1.57 -16.98 -0.53
N LYS A 135 -1.52 -17.14 -1.85
CA LYS A 135 -2.65 -17.63 -2.65
C LYS A 135 -3.07 -19.05 -2.28
N LYS A 136 -2.11 -19.95 -2.02
CA LYS A 136 -2.41 -21.32 -1.57
C LYS A 136 -3.14 -21.30 -0.22
N ILE A 137 -2.68 -20.47 0.72
CA ILE A 137 -3.29 -20.30 2.03
C ILE A 137 -4.71 -19.72 1.88
N ALA A 138 -4.87 -18.68 1.05
CA ALA A 138 -6.17 -18.07 0.78
C ALA A 138 -7.16 -19.06 0.13
N ALA A 139 -6.69 -19.96 -0.73
CA ALA A 139 -7.52 -21.01 -1.34
C ALA A 139 -8.06 -21.98 -0.29
N LEU A 140 -7.23 -22.43 0.66
CA LEU A 140 -7.65 -23.28 1.77
C LEU A 140 -8.73 -22.62 2.66
N GLU A 141 -8.59 -21.32 2.91
CA GLU A 141 -9.61 -20.54 3.62
C GLU A 141 -10.91 -20.44 2.82
N ALA A 142 -10.82 -20.25 1.50
CA ALA A 142 -11.99 -20.23 0.63
C ALA A 142 -12.73 -21.57 0.62
N GLU A 143 -12.01 -22.69 0.57
CA GLU A 143 -12.58 -24.04 0.69
C GLU A 143 -13.26 -24.24 2.05
N ARG A 144 -12.60 -23.87 3.15
CA ARG A 144 -13.17 -23.92 4.49
C ARG A 144 -14.48 -23.15 4.59
N ARG A 145 -14.56 -21.95 3.99
CA ARG A 145 -15.77 -21.11 3.98
C ARG A 145 -16.89 -21.65 3.11
N ALA A 146 -16.56 -22.52 2.16
CA ALA A 146 -17.53 -23.25 1.35
C ALA A 146 -17.99 -24.56 2.01
N ASP A 147 -17.84 -24.66 3.34
CA ASP A 147 -18.15 -25.86 4.13
C ASP A 147 -17.39 -27.12 3.69
N SER A 148 -16.31 -26.94 2.96
CA SER A 148 -15.35 -28.00 2.71
C SER A 148 -14.39 -28.14 3.90
N SER A 149 -13.88 -29.33 4.09
CA SER A 149 -12.91 -29.62 5.16
C SER A 149 -11.57 -30.03 4.57
N PRO A 150 -10.73 -29.06 4.14
CA PRO A 150 -9.43 -29.36 3.53
C PRO A 150 -8.57 -30.21 4.48
N GLU A 151 -8.13 -31.38 4.04
CA GLU A 151 -7.37 -32.31 4.87
C GLU A 151 -6.08 -31.69 5.41
N ALA A 152 -5.40 -30.88 4.60
CA ALA A 152 -4.20 -30.17 5.02
C ALA A 152 -4.46 -29.24 6.23
N LEU A 153 -5.58 -28.50 6.23
CA LEU A 153 -5.96 -27.62 7.31
C LEU A 153 -6.42 -28.40 8.53
N ARG A 154 -7.20 -29.48 8.32
CA ARG A 154 -7.66 -30.39 9.38
C ARG A 154 -6.48 -31.02 10.12
N ALA A 155 -5.47 -31.49 9.41
CA ALA A 155 -4.27 -32.09 10.00
C ALA A 155 -3.52 -31.10 10.92
N VAL A 156 -3.43 -29.82 10.51
CA VAL A 156 -2.79 -28.78 11.33
C VAL A 156 -3.65 -28.47 12.55
N LEU A 157 -4.97 -28.30 12.41
CA LEU A 157 -5.87 -27.98 13.51
C LEU A 157 -5.91 -29.08 14.58
N ALA A 158 -5.73 -30.33 14.20
CA ALA A 158 -5.68 -31.46 15.13
C ALA A 158 -4.56 -31.36 16.18
N HIS A 159 -3.51 -30.59 15.91
CA HIS A 159 -2.47 -30.30 16.90
C HIS A 159 -2.92 -29.34 18.00
N PHE A 160 -3.99 -28.59 17.78
CA PHE A 160 -4.49 -27.58 18.72
C PHE A 160 -5.75 -28.02 19.47
N GLY A 161 -6.41 -29.11 19.07
CA GLY A 161 -7.61 -29.62 19.70
C GLY A 161 -8.53 -30.38 18.76
N ASP A 162 -9.86 -30.33 19.03
CA ASP A 162 -10.87 -30.93 18.16
C ASP A 162 -10.87 -30.18 16.78
N ALA A 163 -10.32 -30.84 15.76
CA ALA A 163 -10.18 -30.28 14.44
C ALA A 163 -11.52 -29.90 13.80
N ASP A 164 -12.60 -30.65 14.04
CA ASP A 164 -13.91 -30.38 13.47
C ASP A 164 -14.57 -29.15 14.12
N ALA A 165 -14.40 -28.99 15.42
CA ALA A 165 -14.86 -27.80 16.12
C ALA A 165 -14.04 -26.55 15.69
N LEU A 166 -12.72 -26.70 15.67
CA LEU A 166 -11.81 -25.61 15.26
C LEU A 166 -12.00 -25.19 13.80
N MET A 167 -12.27 -26.15 12.90
CA MET A 167 -12.55 -25.84 11.48
C MET A 167 -13.70 -24.86 11.31
N LYS A 168 -14.71 -24.91 12.16
CA LYS A 168 -15.89 -24.03 12.12
C LYS A 168 -15.61 -22.62 12.65
N THR A 169 -14.72 -22.50 13.62
CA THR A 169 -14.53 -21.26 14.40
C THR A 169 -13.22 -20.54 14.10
N THR A 170 -12.30 -21.19 13.38
CA THR A 170 -10.96 -20.65 13.14
C THR A 170 -10.80 -20.22 11.69
N GLN A 171 -10.43 -18.97 11.48
CA GLN A 171 -10.09 -18.39 10.20
C GLN A 171 -8.64 -18.69 9.86
N PHE A 172 -8.37 -19.07 8.62
CA PHE A 172 -7.03 -19.37 8.15
C PHE A 172 -6.49 -18.26 7.25
N GLY A 173 -5.25 -17.83 7.46
CA GLY A 173 -4.64 -16.76 6.68
C GLY A 173 -3.14 -16.75 6.71
N SER A 174 -2.57 -15.94 5.84
CA SER A 174 -1.12 -15.73 5.79
C SER A 174 -0.67 -14.62 6.74
N CYS A 175 0.58 -14.72 7.19
CA CYS A 175 1.27 -13.62 7.84
C CYS A 175 2.70 -13.46 7.31
N VAL A 176 3.26 -12.30 7.53
CA VAL A 176 4.65 -11.96 7.20
C VAL A 176 5.39 -11.69 8.51
N PHE A 177 6.56 -12.30 8.67
CA PHE A 177 7.53 -11.89 9.67
C PHE A 177 8.60 -11.01 9.05
N ALA A 178 8.89 -9.87 9.67
CA ALA A 178 10.03 -9.03 9.32
C ALA A 178 10.56 -8.32 10.55
N ASN A 179 11.88 -8.13 10.66
CA ASN A 179 12.47 -7.49 11.84
C ASN A 179 11.89 -6.07 12.07
N LYS A 180 11.88 -5.24 11.02
CA LYS A 180 11.43 -3.84 11.10
C LYS A 180 10.82 -3.41 9.77
N PRO A 181 9.55 -3.77 9.48
CA PRO A 181 8.92 -3.48 8.20
C PRO A 181 8.32 -2.07 8.13
N GLY A 182 8.19 -1.57 6.88
CA GLY A 182 7.37 -0.42 6.57
C GLY A 182 8.09 0.92 6.50
N ASP A 183 9.40 0.92 6.24
CA ASP A 183 10.13 2.14 5.94
C ASP A 183 9.86 2.59 4.50
N GLY A 184 9.41 3.84 4.33
CA GLY A 184 9.11 4.40 3.00
C GLY A 184 7.73 5.05 2.91
N SER A 185 7.25 5.33 1.70
CA SER A 185 6.01 6.09 1.45
C SER A 185 4.82 5.26 0.96
N ALA A 186 5.04 4.12 0.31
CA ALA A 186 3.97 3.26 -0.23
C ALA A 186 3.32 2.33 0.82
N ARG A 187 3.09 2.82 2.02
CA ARG A 187 2.64 2.06 3.21
C ARG A 187 1.24 1.48 3.05
N GLU A 188 0.35 2.25 2.44
CA GLU A 188 -1.03 1.84 2.17
C GLU A 188 -1.07 0.60 1.28
N GLN A 189 -0.38 0.66 0.14
CA GLN A 189 -0.33 -0.45 -0.80
C GLN A 189 0.43 -1.65 -0.25
N ALA A 190 1.48 -1.43 0.56
CA ALA A 190 2.20 -2.49 1.22
C ALA A 190 1.31 -3.31 2.18
N ALA A 191 0.34 -2.68 2.83
CA ALA A 191 -0.64 -3.35 3.70
C ALA A 191 -1.79 -3.95 2.88
N SER A 192 -2.44 -3.14 2.01
CA SER A 192 -3.61 -3.57 1.26
C SER A 192 -3.33 -4.77 0.34
N CYS A 193 -2.16 -4.82 -0.29
CA CYS A 193 -1.80 -5.95 -1.15
C CYS A 193 -1.67 -7.26 -0.39
N GLN A 194 -1.14 -7.25 0.82
CA GLN A 194 -1.12 -8.43 1.68
C GLN A 194 -2.55 -8.86 2.05
N LYS A 195 -3.42 -7.90 2.39
CA LYS A 195 -4.83 -8.19 2.70
C LYS A 195 -5.57 -8.80 1.52
N VAL A 196 -5.36 -8.28 0.32
CA VAL A 196 -5.92 -8.82 -0.94
C VAL A 196 -5.52 -10.28 -1.16
N LEU A 197 -4.31 -10.65 -0.76
CA LEU A 197 -3.78 -12.02 -0.86
C LEU A 197 -4.18 -12.92 0.34
N GLY A 198 -5.08 -12.47 1.22
CA GLY A 198 -5.50 -13.24 2.40
C GLY A 198 -4.55 -13.12 3.59
N GLY A 199 -3.77 -12.04 3.66
CA GLY A 199 -2.94 -11.73 4.81
C GLY A 199 -3.75 -11.17 5.98
N PHE A 200 -3.49 -11.66 7.21
CA PHE A 200 -4.18 -11.22 8.42
C PHE A 200 -3.26 -10.66 9.49
N ALA A 201 -1.95 -10.83 9.36
CA ALA A 201 -1.01 -10.32 10.36
C ALA A 201 0.35 -9.95 9.79
N ASN A 202 1.02 -9.01 10.47
CA ASN A 202 2.45 -8.79 10.38
C ASN A 202 3.07 -9.03 11.76
N ILE A 203 4.08 -9.89 11.83
CA ILE A 203 4.84 -10.16 13.06
C ILE A 203 6.19 -9.47 12.91
N CYS A 204 6.56 -8.62 13.87
CA CYS A 204 7.83 -7.91 13.84
C CYS A 204 8.32 -7.58 15.25
N TYR A 205 9.59 -7.24 15.38
CA TYR A 205 10.11 -6.70 16.65
C TYR A 205 9.67 -5.25 16.85
N GLU A 206 9.68 -4.45 15.77
CA GLU A 206 9.15 -3.10 15.75
C GLU A 206 8.71 -2.70 14.33
N PHE A 207 7.83 -1.74 14.20
CA PHE A 207 7.49 -1.14 12.92
C PHE A 207 8.43 0.02 12.60
N ALA A 208 8.96 0.07 11.38
CA ALA A 208 9.80 1.18 10.93
C ALA A 208 9.05 2.53 10.98
N THR A 209 7.74 2.50 10.75
CA THR A 209 6.88 3.69 10.86
C THR A 209 5.54 3.37 11.51
N LYS A 210 5.05 4.29 12.35
CA LYS A 210 3.69 4.22 12.91
C LYS A 210 2.62 4.17 11.83
N ARG A 211 2.87 4.80 10.67
CA ARG A 211 1.92 4.86 9.55
C ARG A 211 1.71 3.49 8.91
N TYR A 212 2.76 2.71 8.70
CA TYR A 212 2.59 1.35 8.16
C TYR A 212 1.80 0.46 9.12
N ARG A 213 2.11 0.52 10.42
CA ARG A 213 1.32 -0.16 11.45
C ARG A 213 -0.17 0.25 11.40
N SER A 214 -0.44 1.56 11.31
CA SER A 214 -1.82 2.07 11.20
C SER A 214 -2.52 1.58 9.93
N ASN A 215 -1.80 1.50 8.80
CA ASN A 215 -2.36 0.94 7.58
C ASN A 215 -2.72 -0.55 7.72
N CYS A 216 -1.89 -1.35 8.38
CA CYS A 216 -2.24 -2.74 8.69
C CYS A 216 -3.55 -2.83 9.48
N ILE A 217 -3.70 -2.02 10.53
CA ILE A 217 -4.92 -1.97 11.35
C ILE A 217 -6.13 -1.53 10.51
N ASN A 218 -5.98 -0.49 9.69
CA ASN A 218 -7.07 0.03 8.83
C ASN A 218 -7.56 -1.02 7.84
N TRP A 219 -6.69 -1.91 7.38
CA TRP A 219 -7.03 -3.03 6.51
C TRP A 219 -7.52 -4.27 7.28
N GLY A 220 -7.74 -4.17 8.58
CA GLY A 220 -8.18 -5.29 9.40
C GLY A 220 -7.13 -6.40 9.47
N MET A 221 -5.88 -6.03 9.66
CA MET A 221 -4.77 -6.95 9.91
C MET A 221 -4.20 -6.71 11.30
N LEU A 222 -3.77 -7.77 11.97
CA LEU A 222 -3.04 -7.67 13.23
C LEU A 222 -1.62 -7.16 12.95
N PRO A 223 -1.21 -6.06 13.60
CA PRO A 223 0.13 -5.51 13.45
C PRO A 223 1.11 -6.17 14.42
#